data_ca305d010dc4f196491129f04de0b0fa
#
_entry.id   ca305d010dc4f196491129f04de0b0fa
#
_cell.length_a   1.000
_cell.length_b   1.000
_cell.length_c   1.000
_cell.angle_alpha   90.00
_cell.angle_beta   90.00
_cell.angle_gamma   90.00
#
_symmetry.space_group_name_H-M   'P 1'
#
loop_
_entity.id
_entity.type
_entity.pdbx_description
1 polymer ?
#
loop_
_entity_poly.entity_id
_entity_poly.type
_entity_poly.pdbx_seq_one_letter_code
_entity_poly.pdbx_strand_id
1 'polypeptide(L)'
;SEYIKRLKSRGTTRRSLHEECLRDRPQGYSYCSFCLYLRREKEVKVPVGRIDHIAGDQMYVDFAGDKLYIADRNTGDKVPVEVFAAILPCSQITYYEAVPSQKKEYLIQACENAFHYFGGVPNAIVPDNLKSAVTKPGGTEPEYLQ
;
A
#
# COMPACT_ATOMS: atom_id res chain seq x y z
N SER A 1 11.04 4.37 25.00
CA SER A 1 12.25 3.80 25.64
C SER A 1 13.43 3.91 24.68
N GLU A 2 14.63 4.16 25.22
CA GLU A 2 15.87 4.29 24.45
C GLU A 2 16.21 3.02 23.68
N TYR A 3 15.95 1.86 24.24
CA TYR A 3 16.16 0.56 23.58
C TYR A 3 15.37 0.40 22.28
N ILE A 4 14.16 0.97 22.18
CA ILE A 4 13.35 0.92 20.96
C ILE A 4 13.95 1.78 19.84
N LYS A 5 14.50 2.93 20.18
CA LYS A 5 15.22 3.79 19.21
C LYS A 5 16.45 3.05 18.67
N ARG A 6 17.19 2.38 19.52
CA ARG A 6 18.40 1.63 19.15
C ARG A 6 18.11 0.38 18.34
N LEU A 7 16.94 -0.26 18.52
CA LEU A 7 16.51 -1.39 17.68
C LEU A 7 16.27 -1.01 16.21
N LYS A 8 16.11 0.27 15.90
CA LYS A 8 15.98 0.75 14.52
C LYS A 8 17.34 0.92 13.82
N SER A 9 18.44 0.88 14.56
CA SER A 9 19.80 1.01 14.03
C SER A 9 20.25 -0.30 13.39
N ARG A 10 20.91 -0.19 12.23
CA ARG A 10 21.45 -1.35 11.49
C ARG A 10 22.47 -2.12 12.34
N GLY A 11 22.29 -3.43 12.45
CA GLY A 11 23.18 -4.31 13.23
C GLY A 11 22.81 -4.49 14.71
N THR A 12 21.81 -3.76 15.23
CA THR A 12 21.36 -3.92 16.62
C THR A 12 20.30 -5.01 16.72
N THR A 13 20.53 -6.02 17.55
CA THR A 13 19.57 -7.11 17.80
C THR A 13 18.98 -7.00 19.21
N ARG A 14 17.82 -7.66 19.43
CA ARG A 14 17.23 -7.73 20.78
C ARG A 14 18.17 -8.43 21.77
N ARG A 15 18.95 -9.40 21.29
CA ARG A 15 19.88 -10.16 22.11
C ARG A 15 21.05 -9.32 22.55
N SER A 16 21.67 -8.55 21.64
CA SER A 16 22.77 -7.64 21.99
C SER A 16 22.33 -6.56 22.97
N LEU A 17 21.12 -6.01 22.83
CA LEU A 17 20.60 -5.04 23.79
C LEU A 17 20.29 -5.64 25.17
N HIS A 18 19.82 -6.89 25.21
CA HIS A 18 19.61 -7.59 26.48
C HIS A 18 20.91 -7.89 27.20
N GLU A 19 21.95 -8.34 26.48
CA GLU A 19 23.28 -8.59 27.05
C GLU A 19 23.91 -7.30 27.60
N GLU A 20 23.71 -6.18 26.93
CA GLU A 20 24.13 -4.86 27.43
C GLU A 20 23.33 -4.46 28.68
N CYS A 21 22.03 -4.65 28.69
CA CYS A 21 21.17 -4.39 29.84
C CYS A 21 21.58 -5.20 31.08
N LEU A 22 22.02 -6.46 30.89
CA LEU A 22 22.49 -7.30 31.97
C LEU A 22 23.88 -6.90 32.47
N ARG A 23 24.73 -6.31 31.61
CA ARG A 23 26.02 -5.72 32.05
C ARG A 23 25.83 -4.57 32.99
N ASP A 24 24.87 -3.69 32.68
CA ASP A 24 24.55 -2.53 33.51
C ASP A 24 23.76 -2.92 34.77
N ARG A 25 22.93 -3.97 34.66
CA ARG A 25 22.05 -4.48 35.73
C ARG A 25 22.07 -6.01 35.76
N PRO A 26 23.01 -6.64 36.47
CA PRO A 26 23.16 -8.09 36.50
C PRO A 26 21.93 -8.88 37.01
N GLN A 27 21.09 -8.24 37.81
CA GLN A 27 19.78 -8.78 38.28
C GLN A 27 18.59 -8.30 37.41
N GLY A 28 18.86 -7.96 36.17
CA GLY A 28 17.84 -7.48 35.23
C GLY A 28 16.84 -8.56 34.79
N TYR A 29 15.96 -8.20 33.92
CA TYR A 29 14.93 -9.09 33.39
C TYR A 29 15.52 -10.26 32.60
N SER A 30 14.87 -11.43 32.67
CA SER A 30 15.16 -12.53 31.75
C SER A 30 14.96 -12.09 30.30
N TYR A 31 15.58 -12.76 29.35
CA TYR A 31 15.44 -12.41 27.91
C TYR A 31 13.98 -12.37 27.44
N CYS A 32 13.17 -13.34 27.90
CA CYS A 32 11.73 -13.37 27.57
C CYS A 32 10.99 -12.14 28.12
N SER A 33 11.23 -11.79 29.38
CA SER A 33 10.61 -10.62 30.02
C SER A 33 11.06 -9.31 29.38
N PHE A 34 12.35 -9.22 28.99
CA PHE A 34 12.87 -8.08 28.25
C PHE A 34 12.21 -7.94 26.87
N CYS A 35 12.03 -9.04 26.14
CA CYS A 35 11.34 -9.04 24.85
C CYS A 35 9.85 -8.65 24.99
N LEU A 36 9.17 -9.13 26.04
CA LEU A 36 7.78 -8.74 26.35
C LEU A 36 7.68 -7.24 26.67
N TYR A 37 8.61 -6.69 27.44
CA TYR A 37 8.67 -5.27 27.73
C TYR A 37 8.82 -4.44 26.46
N LEU A 38 9.79 -4.80 25.59
CA LEU A 38 10.00 -4.14 24.32
C LEU A 38 8.77 -4.23 23.39
N ARG A 39 8.05 -5.35 23.43
CA ARG A 39 6.84 -5.53 22.65
C ARG A 39 5.71 -4.61 23.15
N ARG A 40 5.48 -4.56 24.45
CA ARG A 40 4.47 -3.65 25.08
C ARG A 40 4.78 -2.19 24.79
N GLU A 41 6.05 -1.80 24.86
CA GLU A 41 6.50 -0.45 24.52
C GLU A 41 6.34 -0.12 23.02
N LYS A 42 6.44 -1.12 22.13
CA LYS A 42 6.15 -0.97 20.69
C LYS A 42 4.66 -0.90 20.38
N GLU A 43 3.85 -1.54 21.19
CA GLU A 43 2.39 -1.47 21.15
C GLU A 43 1.86 -0.10 21.65
N VAL A 44 2.52 0.99 21.27
CA VAL A 44 1.85 2.28 21.17
C VAL A 44 0.71 2.03 20.20
N LYS A 45 -0.52 2.05 20.70
CA LYS A 45 -1.75 1.93 19.95
C LYS A 45 -1.64 2.86 18.74
N VAL A 46 -1.32 2.34 17.59
CA VAL A 46 -1.55 3.05 16.35
C VAL A 46 -3.06 3.27 16.37
N PRO A 47 -3.55 4.52 16.42
CA PRO A 47 -4.99 4.74 16.34
C PRO A 47 -5.44 4.16 15.00
N VAL A 48 -6.09 3.02 15.00
CA VAL A 48 -6.75 2.46 13.84
C VAL A 48 -8.02 3.28 13.68
N GLY A 49 -7.92 4.36 12.91
CA GLY A 49 -9.08 5.10 12.45
C GLY A 49 -9.87 4.20 11.51
N ARG A 50 -11.13 3.91 11.83
CA ARG A 50 -12.06 3.34 10.87
C ARG A 50 -12.57 4.48 10.00
N ILE A 51 -12.28 4.43 8.72
CA ILE A 51 -12.88 5.35 7.74
C ILE A 51 -14.17 4.69 7.29
N ASP A 52 -15.30 5.32 7.56
CA ASP A 52 -16.60 4.88 7.05
C ASP A 52 -16.74 5.37 5.61
N HIS A 53 -16.89 4.42 4.68
CA HIS A 53 -17.07 4.70 3.26
C HIS A 53 -18.55 4.67 2.90
N ILE A 54 -19.01 5.70 2.16
CA ILE A 54 -20.37 5.80 1.64
C ILE A 54 -20.44 5.05 0.30
N ALA A 55 -21.52 4.29 0.08
CA ALA A 55 -21.70 3.58 -1.17
C ALA A 55 -21.82 4.56 -2.36
N GLY A 56 -21.10 4.28 -3.47
CA GLY A 56 -21.11 5.11 -4.67
C GLY A 56 -20.35 6.44 -4.55
N ASP A 57 -19.72 6.73 -3.40
CA ASP A 57 -18.99 7.99 -3.20
C ASP A 57 -17.62 7.96 -3.85
N GLN A 58 -16.83 6.93 -3.61
CA GLN A 58 -15.45 6.87 -4.05
C GLN A 58 -15.12 5.53 -4.72
N MET A 59 -14.23 5.59 -5.71
CA MET A 59 -13.53 4.45 -6.29
C MET A 59 -12.03 4.70 -6.22
N TYR A 60 -11.29 3.82 -5.57
CA TYR A 60 -9.84 3.87 -5.54
C TYR A 60 -9.26 3.13 -6.74
N VAL A 61 -8.26 3.72 -7.38
CA VAL A 61 -7.61 3.14 -8.56
C VAL A 61 -6.10 3.16 -8.40
N ASP A 62 -5.47 2.07 -8.83
CA ASP A 62 -4.02 1.91 -8.82
C ASP A 62 -3.55 0.97 -9.94
N PHE A 63 -2.25 0.98 -10.23
CA PHE A 63 -1.59 -0.03 -11.05
C PHE A 63 -0.71 -0.93 -10.18
N ALA A 64 -0.76 -2.25 -10.40
CA ALA A 64 0.16 -3.16 -9.73
C ALA A 64 1.61 -2.80 -10.05
N GLY A 65 2.50 -2.88 -9.04
CA GLY A 65 3.90 -2.50 -9.20
C GLY A 65 4.69 -3.42 -10.13
N ASP A 66 4.31 -4.70 -10.19
CA ASP A 66 4.97 -5.71 -11.02
C ASP A 66 4.18 -5.97 -12.31
N LYS A 67 4.91 -6.03 -13.44
CA LYS A 67 4.32 -6.37 -14.74
C LYS A 67 3.97 -7.83 -14.82
N LEU A 68 2.80 -8.13 -15.36
CA LEU A 68 2.45 -9.47 -15.81
C LEU A 68 2.82 -9.66 -17.28
N TYR A 69 2.85 -10.92 -17.72
CA TYR A 69 3.14 -11.27 -19.10
C TYR A 69 2.01 -12.13 -19.66
N ILE A 70 1.46 -11.71 -20.79
CA ILE A 70 0.50 -12.51 -21.56
C ILE A 70 1.28 -13.24 -22.66
N ALA A 71 1.14 -14.56 -22.74
CA ALA A 71 1.70 -15.34 -23.84
C ALA A 71 0.77 -15.26 -25.04
N ASP A 72 1.30 -14.84 -26.20
CA ASP A 72 0.60 -14.96 -27.48
C ASP A 72 0.43 -16.46 -27.82
N ARG A 73 -0.80 -16.87 -28.09
CA ARG A 73 -1.10 -18.29 -28.35
C ARG A 73 -0.51 -18.80 -29.65
N ASN A 74 -0.25 -17.92 -30.63
CA ASN A 74 0.23 -18.27 -31.96
C ASN A 74 1.75 -18.29 -32.04
N THR A 75 2.41 -17.31 -31.43
CA THR A 75 3.88 -17.12 -31.48
C THR A 75 4.60 -17.65 -30.26
N GLY A 76 3.90 -17.76 -29.10
CA GLY A 76 4.52 -18.09 -27.82
C GLY A 76 5.25 -16.90 -27.17
N ASP A 77 5.24 -15.72 -27.81
CA ASP A 77 5.91 -14.54 -27.30
C ASP A 77 5.25 -14.01 -26.03
N LYS A 78 6.05 -13.53 -25.10
CA LYS A 78 5.59 -12.92 -23.86
C LYS A 78 5.47 -11.41 -24.01
N VAL A 79 4.26 -10.90 -23.99
CA VAL A 79 3.96 -9.47 -24.03
C VAL A 79 3.78 -8.95 -22.61
N PRO A 80 4.59 -7.97 -22.16
CA PRO A 80 4.40 -7.37 -20.83
C PRO A 80 3.13 -6.52 -20.81
N VAL A 81 2.38 -6.63 -19.72
CA VAL A 81 1.17 -5.84 -19.46
C VAL A 81 1.19 -5.26 -18.06
N GLU A 82 0.54 -4.14 -17.89
CA GLU A 82 0.27 -3.54 -16.59
C GLU A 82 -1.09 -4.05 -16.09
N VAL A 83 -1.25 -4.15 -14.78
CA VAL A 83 -2.53 -4.55 -14.17
C VAL A 83 -3.15 -3.33 -13.51
N PHE A 84 -4.26 -2.88 -14.09
CA PHE A 84 -5.11 -1.87 -13.46
C PHE A 84 -6.00 -2.52 -12.41
N ALA A 85 -6.18 -1.87 -11.28
CA ALA A 85 -7.06 -2.27 -10.20
C ALA A 85 -7.98 -1.11 -9.82
N ALA A 86 -9.26 -1.38 -9.66
CA ALA A 86 -10.24 -0.43 -9.14
C ALA A 86 -11.04 -1.09 -8.01
N ILE A 87 -11.23 -0.40 -6.89
CA ILE A 87 -11.98 -0.89 -5.73
C ILE A 87 -13.01 0.12 -5.27
N LEU A 88 -14.21 -0.38 -4.98
CA LEU A 88 -15.23 0.39 -4.25
C LEU A 88 -15.02 0.17 -2.74
N PRO A 89 -14.52 1.16 -1.98
CA PRO A 89 -14.08 0.94 -0.60
C PRO A 89 -15.23 0.58 0.36
N CYS A 90 -16.47 0.95 0.04
CA CYS A 90 -17.64 0.62 0.85
C CYS A 90 -17.97 -0.88 0.79
N SER A 91 -18.01 -1.48 -0.40
CA SER A 91 -18.38 -2.88 -0.62
C SER A 91 -17.19 -3.82 -0.74
N GLN A 92 -15.99 -3.29 -0.91
CA GLN A 92 -14.74 -4.03 -1.20
C GLN A 92 -14.79 -4.81 -2.53
N ILE A 93 -15.77 -4.52 -3.40
CA ILE A 93 -15.81 -5.11 -4.75
C ILE A 93 -14.68 -4.50 -5.56
N THR A 94 -13.93 -5.38 -6.22
CA THR A 94 -12.73 -5.00 -6.96
C THR A 94 -12.82 -5.44 -8.42
N TYR A 95 -12.36 -4.58 -9.31
CA TYR A 95 -12.20 -4.83 -10.74
C TYR A 95 -10.72 -4.85 -11.10
N TYR A 96 -10.31 -5.79 -11.95
CA TYR A 96 -8.95 -5.87 -12.47
C TYR A 96 -8.96 -5.99 -13.98
N GLU A 97 -8.04 -5.30 -14.64
CA GLU A 97 -7.86 -5.36 -16.08
C GLU A 97 -6.37 -5.30 -16.44
N ALA A 98 -5.97 -6.10 -17.45
CA ALA A 98 -4.64 -6.02 -18.04
C ALA A 98 -4.64 -4.99 -19.16
N VAL A 99 -3.77 -4.00 -19.07
CA VAL A 99 -3.65 -2.92 -20.06
C VAL A 99 -2.22 -2.86 -20.62
N PRO A 100 -2.02 -2.36 -21.84
CA PRO A 100 -0.69 -2.34 -22.48
C PRO A 100 0.31 -1.43 -21.77
N SER A 101 -0.15 -0.35 -21.13
CA SER A 101 0.72 0.59 -20.42
C SER A 101 -0.08 1.47 -19.45
N GLN A 102 0.63 2.19 -18.55
CA GLN A 102 0.06 3.15 -17.60
C GLN A 102 -0.21 4.54 -18.24
N LYS A 103 -0.34 4.65 -19.56
CA LYS A 103 -0.66 5.91 -20.22
C LYS A 103 -2.10 6.35 -19.93
N LYS A 104 -2.34 7.67 -20.02
CA LYS A 104 -3.63 8.30 -19.73
C LYS A 104 -4.81 7.66 -20.48
N GLU A 105 -4.62 7.34 -21.75
CA GLU A 105 -5.66 6.75 -22.60
C GLU A 105 -6.14 5.39 -22.05
N TYR A 106 -5.18 4.55 -21.62
CA TYR A 106 -5.50 3.24 -21.03
C TYR A 106 -6.08 3.35 -19.62
N LEU A 107 -5.67 4.35 -18.83
CA LEU A 107 -6.27 4.63 -17.53
C LEU A 107 -7.75 5.01 -17.67
N ILE A 108 -8.06 5.92 -18.62
CA ILE A 108 -9.44 6.35 -18.88
C ILE A 108 -10.29 5.15 -19.32
N GLN A 109 -9.81 4.39 -20.31
CA GLN A 109 -10.49 3.19 -20.79
C GLN A 109 -10.77 2.18 -19.68
N ALA A 110 -9.77 1.90 -18.83
CA ALA A 110 -9.91 0.97 -17.73
C ALA A 110 -10.91 1.48 -16.66
N CYS A 111 -10.94 2.79 -16.40
CA CYS A 111 -11.96 3.39 -15.53
C CYS A 111 -13.38 3.23 -16.11
N GLU A 112 -13.57 3.48 -17.41
CA GLU A 112 -14.85 3.28 -18.08
C GLU A 112 -15.33 1.82 -18.00
N ASN A 113 -14.41 0.88 -18.24
CA ASN A 113 -14.69 -0.56 -18.09
C ASN A 113 -15.06 -0.94 -16.65
N ALA A 114 -14.38 -0.35 -15.66
CA ALA A 114 -14.71 -0.53 -14.25
C ALA A 114 -16.12 0.01 -13.93
N PHE A 115 -16.52 1.17 -14.46
CA PHE A 115 -17.88 1.70 -14.27
C PHE A 115 -18.95 0.76 -14.84
N HIS A 116 -18.71 0.19 -16.02
CA HIS A 116 -19.61 -0.81 -16.60
C HIS A 116 -19.69 -2.06 -15.72
N TYR A 117 -18.56 -2.53 -15.20
CA TYR A 117 -18.53 -3.68 -14.30
C TYR A 117 -19.27 -3.43 -12.98
N PHE A 118 -19.10 -2.25 -12.38
CA PHE A 118 -19.77 -1.86 -11.13
C PHE A 118 -21.25 -1.47 -11.33
N GLY A 119 -21.68 -1.23 -12.57
CA GLY A 119 -23.04 -0.81 -12.90
C GLY A 119 -23.34 0.64 -12.59
N GLY A 120 -22.31 1.49 -12.47
CA GLY A 120 -22.49 2.92 -12.18
C GLY A 120 -21.18 3.68 -12.10
N VAL A 121 -21.28 5.02 -12.01
CA VAL A 121 -20.16 5.94 -11.90
C VAL A 121 -20.10 6.46 -10.45
N PRO A 122 -18.97 6.37 -9.75
CA PRO A 122 -18.81 6.94 -8.42
C PRO A 122 -18.74 8.48 -8.47
N ASN A 123 -19.00 9.15 -7.35
CA ASN A 123 -18.87 10.61 -7.26
C ASN A 123 -17.42 11.09 -7.43
N ALA A 124 -16.45 10.27 -7.01
CA ALA A 124 -15.04 10.59 -7.12
C ALA A 124 -14.17 9.36 -7.44
N ILE A 125 -13.12 9.57 -8.24
CA ILE A 125 -12.03 8.62 -8.44
C ILE A 125 -10.84 9.10 -7.62
N VAL A 126 -10.28 8.21 -6.80
CA VAL A 126 -9.14 8.51 -5.94
C VAL A 126 -7.94 7.69 -6.42
N PRO A 127 -7.02 8.28 -7.20
CA PRO A 127 -5.81 7.60 -7.64
C PRO A 127 -4.77 7.57 -6.51
N ASP A 128 -4.10 6.42 -6.32
CA ASP A 128 -2.95 6.34 -5.42
C ASP A 128 -1.69 6.82 -6.14
N ASN A 129 -1.51 8.15 -6.18
CA ASN A 129 -0.32 8.84 -6.72
C ASN A 129 0.09 8.42 -8.15
N LEU A 130 -0.89 8.10 -9.00
CA LEU A 130 -0.66 7.70 -10.39
C LEU A 130 -0.17 8.87 -11.23
N LYS A 131 1.02 8.75 -11.84
CA LYS A 131 1.60 9.77 -12.73
C LYS A 131 0.69 10.12 -13.91
N SER A 132 -0.10 9.16 -14.39
CA SER A 132 -1.08 9.34 -15.47
C SER A 132 -2.33 10.12 -15.05
N ALA A 133 -2.62 10.21 -13.75
CA ALA A 133 -3.76 10.95 -13.20
C ALA A 133 -3.38 12.35 -12.70
N VAL A 134 -2.08 12.67 -12.62
CA VAL A 134 -1.57 13.93 -12.10
C VAL A 134 -0.96 14.77 -13.21
N THR A 135 -1.44 16.01 -13.38
CA THR A 135 -0.91 16.94 -14.38
C THR A 135 0.45 17.52 -13.92
N LYS A 136 0.58 17.82 -12.62
CA LYS A 136 1.81 18.27 -11.99
C LYS A 136 1.94 17.63 -10.61
N PRO A 137 3.03 16.91 -10.30
CA PRO A 137 3.30 16.47 -8.95
C PRO A 137 3.63 17.68 -8.09
N GLY A 138 2.67 18.14 -7.31
CA GLY A 138 2.86 19.22 -6.33
C GLY A 138 3.56 18.70 -5.09
N GLY A 139 4.41 19.51 -4.44
CA GLY A 139 5.12 19.12 -3.22
C GLY A 139 4.20 18.91 -2.01
N THR A 140 3.04 19.58 -1.96
CA THR A 140 2.09 19.51 -0.84
C THR A 140 0.69 19.10 -1.30
N GLU A 141 0.26 19.53 -2.48
CA GLU A 141 -1.02 19.16 -3.10
C GLU A 141 -0.81 18.90 -4.60
N PRO A 142 -1.02 17.67 -5.09
CA PRO A 142 -0.95 17.36 -6.52
C PRO A 142 -2.18 17.88 -7.26
N GLU A 143 -1.99 18.44 -8.46
CA GLU A 143 -3.10 18.80 -9.36
C GLU A 143 -3.52 17.56 -10.15
N TYR A 144 -4.78 17.14 -9.96
CA TYR A 144 -5.38 16.02 -10.68
C TYR A 144 -6.01 16.47 -12.00
N LEU A 145 -6.21 15.52 -12.90
CA LEU A 145 -6.98 15.73 -14.12
C LEU A 145 -8.46 16.00 -13.77
N GLN A 146 -9.02 17.07 -14.33
CA GLN A 146 -10.44 17.36 -14.28
C GLN A 146 -11.18 16.60 -15.37
#